data_fc06f51888d0a5c23df4a1c739587d60
#
_entry.id   fc06f51888d0a5c23df4a1c739587d60
#
_cell.length_a   1.000
_cell.length_b   1.000
_cell.length_c   1.000
_cell.angle_alpha   90.00
_cell.angle_beta   90.00
_cell.angle_gamma   90.00
#
_symmetry.space_group_name_H-M   'P 1'
#
loop_
_entity.id
_entity.type
_entity.pdbx_description
1 polymer ?
#
loop_
_entity_poly.entity_id
_entity_poly.type
_entity_poly.pdbx_seq_one_letter_code
_entity_poly.pdbx_strand_id
1 'polypeptide(L)'
;MTVTPAPTTLPRGARTQEKIEQVALALFAEKGVDRTTIGDIAGAAGIAEGTIYRHYPGKEELIWQLFSTNYLRLAAQLDALQAERPDLRGKLKVMVGLFSSLFEQNPDMFRFLLLVQHGQLSRVSHDMQTPVKVIKAVVEAAIARGEIPRQDAEVATAMVMGMVLQVAVAKVYGRIARPLGEIADDLAAACWRALGGQAWAVDG
;
A
#
# COMPACT_ATOMS: atom_id res chain seq x y z
N MET A 1 12.66 39.14 -3.64
CA MET A 1 11.52 38.87 -4.52
C MET A 1 11.39 37.36 -4.65
N THR A 2 10.50 36.77 -3.85
CA THR A 2 10.26 35.30 -3.81
C THR A 2 9.23 34.98 -4.88
N VAL A 3 9.66 34.32 -5.94
CA VAL A 3 8.74 33.83 -7.00
C VAL A 3 8.06 32.56 -6.49
N THR A 4 6.81 32.67 -6.12
CA THR A 4 5.94 31.53 -5.85
C THR A 4 5.67 30.81 -7.18
N PRO A 5 6.01 29.51 -7.34
CA PRO A 5 5.67 28.80 -8.57
C PRO A 5 4.15 28.69 -8.69
N ALA A 6 3.61 29.06 -9.85
CA ALA A 6 2.20 28.93 -10.18
C ALA A 6 1.78 27.45 -10.10
N PRO A 7 0.54 27.13 -9.64
CA PRO A 7 0.04 25.77 -9.60
C PRO A 7 -0.01 25.23 -11.04
N THR A 8 0.77 24.17 -11.32
CA THR A 8 0.77 23.48 -12.60
C THR A 8 -0.60 22.82 -12.80
N THR A 9 -1.48 23.44 -13.54
CA THR A 9 -2.79 22.87 -13.86
C THR A 9 -2.61 21.66 -14.78
N LEU A 10 -2.98 20.48 -14.28
CA LEU A 10 -2.95 19.24 -15.05
C LEU A 10 -3.72 19.38 -16.36
N PRO A 11 -3.27 18.76 -17.47
CA PRO A 11 -4.00 18.67 -18.73
C PRO A 11 -5.42 18.12 -18.52
N ARG A 12 -6.39 18.54 -19.33
CA ARG A 12 -7.81 18.13 -19.20
C ARG A 12 -7.99 16.61 -19.15
N GLY A 13 -7.23 15.86 -19.95
CA GLY A 13 -7.24 14.40 -19.96
C GLY A 13 -6.80 13.80 -18.63
N ALA A 14 -5.71 14.31 -18.02
CA ALA A 14 -5.20 13.86 -16.74
C ALA A 14 -6.19 14.12 -15.60
N ARG A 15 -6.87 15.28 -15.59
CA ARG A 15 -7.93 15.57 -14.60
C ARG A 15 -9.12 14.60 -14.71
N THR A 16 -9.49 14.24 -15.95
CA THR A 16 -10.58 13.30 -16.19
C THR A 16 -10.19 11.91 -15.70
N GLN A 17 -8.96 11.48 -15.96
CA GLN A 17 -8.42 10.23 -15.47
C GLN A 17 -8.39 10.17 -13.94
N GLU A 18 -7.85 11.19 -13.28
CA GLU A 18 -7.86 11.31 -11.81
C GLU A 18 -9.27 11.19 -11.24
N LYS A 19 -10.25 11.88 -11.87
CA LYS A 19 -11.64 11.82 -11.43
C LYS A 19 -12.22 10.41 -11.55
N ILE A 20 -11.96 9.71 -12.66
CA ILE A 20 -12.38 8.33 -12.87
C ILE A 20 -11.77 7.44 -11.77
N GLU A 21 -10.48 7.56 -11.52
CA GLU A 21 -9.75 6.77 -10.53
C GLU A 21 -10.30 6.98 -9.10
N GLN A 22 -10.51 8.24 -8.70
CA GLN A 22 -11.06 8.57 -7.38
C GLN A 22 -12.47 8.00 -7.18
N VAL A 23 -13.35 8.19 -8.17
CA VAL A 23 -14.73 7.68 -8.11
C VAL A 23 -14.76 6.16 -8.13
N ALA A 24 -13.91 5.52 -8.95
CA ALA A 24 -13.82 4.07 -9.00
C ALA A 24 -13.34 3.50 -7.67
N LEU A 25 -12.30 4.08 -7.04
CA LEU A 25 -11.82 3.66 -5.72
C LEU A 25 -12.91 3.73 -4.65
N ALA A 26 -13.64 4.84 -4.59
CA ALA A 26 -14.74 5.01 -3.63
C ALA A 26 -15.84 3.94 -3.83
N LEU A 27 -16.28 3.71 -5.08
CA LEU A 27 -17.30 2.71 -5.38
C LEU A 27 -16.81 1.29 -5.13
N PHE A 28 -15.56 0.97 -5.46
CA PHE A 28 -14.97 -0.34 -5.19
C PHE A 28 -14.82 -0.59 -3.68
N ALA A 29 -14.47 0.43 -2.91
CA ALA A 29 -14.40 0.34 -1.46
C ALA A 29 -15.79 0.15 -0.81
N GLU A 30 -16.81 0.83 -1.32
CA GLU A 30 -18.19 0.79 -0.78
C GLU A 30 -18.93 -0.49 -1.18
N LYS A 31 -19.02 -0.76 -2.50
CA LYS A 31 -19.88 -1.82 -3.05
C LYS A 31 -19.13 -3.10 -3.38
N GLY A 32 -17.80 -3.04 -3.44
CA GLY A 32 -16.96 -4.11 -3.98
C GLY A 32 -16.81 -4.04 -5.50
N VAL A 33 -15.74 -4.65 -6.00
CA VAL A 33 -15.39 -4.62 -7.44
C VAL A 33 -16.44 -5.32 -8.30
N ASP A 34 -16.96 -6.48 -7.84
CA ASP A 34 -17.88 -7.30 -8.62
C ASP A 34 -19.20 -6.58 -8.87
N ARG A 35 -19.69 -5.83 -7.90
CA ARG A 35 -20.97 -5.12 -7.95
C ARG A 35 -20.91 -3.72 -8.56
N THR A 36 -19.71 -3.24 -8.91
CA THR A 36 -19.51 -1.93 -9.53
C THR A 36 -19.35 -2.09 -11.03
N THR A 37 -20.13 -1.35 -11.82
CA THR A 37 -20.07 -1.32 -13.29
C THR A 37 -19.36 -0.06 -13.80
N ILE A 38 -18.95 -0.07 -15.08
CA ILE A 38 -18.45 1.14 -15.76
C ILE A 38 -19.52 2.23 -15.78
N GLY A 39 -20.80 1.85 -15.94
CA GLY A 39 -21.92 2.78 -15.88
C GLY A 39 -22.08 3.46 -14.53
N ASP A 40 -21.90 2.73 -13.43
CA ASP A 40 -21.91 3.31 -12.08
C ASP A 40 -20.81 4.35 -11.90
N ILE A 41 -19.59 4.02 -12.38
CA ILE A 41 -18.43 4.93 -12.30
C ILE A 41 -18.67 6.17 -13.18
N ALA A 42 -19.16 6.01 -14.41
CA ALA A 42 -19.46 7.09 -15.31
C ALA A 42 -20.53 8.05 -14.77
N GLY A 43 -21.62 7.46 -14.24
CA GLY A 43 -22.70 8.21 -13.62
C GLY A 43 -22.23 9.01 -12.41
N ALA A 44 -21.49 8.40 -11.50
CA ALA A 44 -20.94 9.06 -10.32
C ALA A 44 -19.87 10.11 -10.66
N ALA A 45 -19.09 9.88 -11.72
CA ALA A 45 -18.12 10.85 -12.22
C ALA A 45 -18.77 11.98 -13.05
N GLY A 46 -20.04 11.88 -13.42
CA GLY A 46 -20.72 12.87 -14.27
C GLY A 46 -20.12 12.94 -15.67
N ILE A 47 -19.77 11.80 -16.27
CA ILE A 47 -19.18 11.70 -17.62
C ILE A 47 -19.87 10.57 -18.40
N ALA A 48 -19.75 10.59 -19.72
CA ALA A 48 -20.24 9.48 -20.55
C ALA A 48 -19.33 8.24 -20.40
N GLU A 49 -19.89 7.04 -20.45
CA GLU A 49 -19.13 5.77 -20.41
C GLU A 49 -18.04 5.71 -21.48
N GLY A 50 -18.31 6.20 -22.69
CA GLY A 50 -17.32 6.29 -23.76
C GLY A 50 -16.09 7.14 -23.41
N THR A 51 -16.19 8.01 -22.39
CA THR A 51 -15.03 8.73 -21.86
C THR A 51 -14.15 7.80 -21.05
N ILE A 52 -14.73 6.89 -20.25
CA ILE A 52 -13.96 5.89 -19.49
C ILE A 52 -13.25 4.95 -20.45
N TYR A 53 -13.94 4.44 -21.47
CA TYR A 53 -13.36 3.53 -22.47
C TYR A 53 -12.19 4.12 -23.28
N ARG A 54 -12.08 5.45 -23.35
CA ARG A 54 -10.89 6.11 -23.93
C ARG A 54 -9.65 6.04 -23.05
N HIS A 55 -9.82 5.89 -21.74
CA HIS A 55 -8.73 5.77 -20.78
C HIS A 55 -8.43 4.31 -20.41
N TYR A 56 -9.48 3.48 -20.34
CA TYR A 56 -9.38 2.10 -19.90
C TYR A 56 -10.23 1.20 -20.80
N PRO A 57 -9.64 0.17 -21.44
CA PRO A 57 -10.37 -0.74 -22.35
C PRO A 57 -11.55 -1.46 -21.69
N GLY A 58 -11.58 -1.54 -20.37
CA GLY A 58 -12.64 -2.17 -19.57
C GLY A 58 -12.38 -2.07 -18.07
N LYS A 59 -13.33 -2.60 -17.28
CA LYS A 59 -13.26 -2.59 -15.81
C LYS A 59 -12.02 -3.28 -15.27
N GLU A 60 -11.64 -4.42 -15.83
CA GLU A 60 -10.47 -5.20 -15.39
C GLU A 60 -9.17 -4.41 -15.57
N GLU A 61 -9.06 -3.64 -16.64
CA GLU A 61 -7.87 -2.81 -16.86
C GLU A 61 -7.85 -1.60 -15.93
N LEU A 62 -9.00 -0.99 -15.65
CA LEU A 62 -9.12 0.06 -14.63
C LEU A 62 -8.70 -0.46 -13.25
N ILE A 63 -9.17 -1.65 -12.86
CA ILE A 63 -8.79 -2.30 -11.59
C ILE A 63 -7.28 -2.54 -11.55
N TRP A 64 -6.71 -3.08 -12.62
CA TRP A 64 -5.27 -3.33 -12.71
C TRP A 64 -4.44 -2.05 -12.61
N GLN A 65 -4.80 -1.01 -13.35
CA GLN A 65 -4.10 0.28 -13.32
C GLN A 65 -4.15 0.90 -11.92
N LEU A 66 -5.32 0.91 -11.28
CA LEU A 66 -5.48 1.38 -9.91
C LEU A 66 -4.63 0.56 -8.92
N PHE A 67 -4.68 -0.77 -9.04
CA PHE A 67 -3.89 -1.65 -8.18
C PHE A 67 -2.40 -1.45 -8.39
N SER A 68 -1.91 -1.63 -9.62
CA SER A 68 -0.48 -1.60 -9.91
C SER A 68 0.15 -0.24 -9.59
N THR A 69 -0.50 0.86 -9.96
CA THR A 69 0.00 2.21 -9.68
C THR A 69 0.15 2.45 -8.17
N ASN A 70 -0.86 2.12 -7.38
CA ASN A 70 -0.80 2.36 -5.93
C ASN A 70 0.12 1.36 -5.22
N TYR A 71 0.14 0.09 -5.65
CA TYR A 71 1.00 -0.95 -5.11
C TYR A 71 2.49 -0.65 -5.34
N LEU A 72 2.86 -0.24 -6.56
CA LEU A 72 4.25 0.12 -6.87
C LEU A 72 4.66 1.46 -6.24
N ARG A 73 3.74 2.41 -6.11
CA ARG A 73 3.98 3.66 -5.37
C ARG A 73 4.27 3.39 -3.89
N LEU A 74 3.52 2.49 -3.27
CA LEU A 74 3.80 2.06 -1.89
C LEU A 74 5.18 1.43 -1.78
N ALA A 75 5.57 0.56 -2.73
CA ALA A 75 6.91 -0.04 -2.76
C ALA A 75 8.01 1.03 -2.82
N ALA A 76 7.89 1.99 -3.72
CA ALA A 76 8.87 3.07 -3.87
C ALA A 76 9.01 3.93 -2.60
N GLN A 77 7.89 4.23 -1.93
CA GLN A 77 7.89 4.99 -0.67
C GLN A 77 8.53 4.18 0.47
N LEU A 78 8.23 2.89 0.58
CA LEU A 78 8.85 2.00 1.56
C LEU A 78 10.35 1.90 1.33
N ASP A 79 10.79 1.74 0.08
CA ASP A 79 12.19 1.61 -0.29
C ASP A 79 12.98 2.89 0.03
N ALA A 80 12.47 4.04 -0.35
CA ALA A 80 13.09 5.33 -0.05
C ALA A 80 13.22 5.56 1.45
N LEU A 81 12.14 5.32 2.22
CA LEU A 81 12.12 5.63 3.65
C LEU A 81 13.00 4.67 4.47
N GLN A 82 13.03 3.37 4.11
CA GLN A 82 13.87 2.40 4.81
C GLN A 82 15.37 2.62 4.57
N ALA A 83 15.73 3.15 3.40
CA ALA A 83 17.13 3.42 3.06
C ALA A 83 17.81 4.42 4.01
N GLU A 84 17.04 5.31 4.63
CA GLU A 84 17.52 6.29 5.60
C GLU A 84 17.82 5.69 6.98
N ARG A 85 17.51 4.41 7.22
CA ARG A 85 17.69 3.74 8.51
C ARG A 85 18.83 2.72 8.45
N PRO A 86 19.74 2.71 9.46
CA PRO A 86 20.93 1.84 9.42
C PRO A 86 20.59 0.38 9.75
N ASP A 87 19.62 0.12 10.61
CA ASP A 87 19.31 -1.19 11.19
C ASP A 87 17.88 -1.65 10.90
N LEU A 88 17.63 -2.95 11.05
CA LEU A 88 16.32 -3.56 10.80
C LEU A 88 15.22 -2.98 11.70
N ARG A 89 15.55 -2.70 12.97
CA ARG A 89 14.58 -2.17 13.94
C ARG A 89 14.03 -0.82 13.47
N GLY A 90 14.92 0.10 13.11
CA GLY A 90 14.56 1.42 12.57
C GLY A 90 13.82 1.30 11.24
N LYS A 91 14.22 0.36 10.37
CA LYS A 91 13.52 0.08 9.10
C LYS A 91 12.09 -0.40 9.34
N LEU A 92 11.87 -1.38 10.19
CA LEU A 92 10.53 -1.88 10.53
C LEU A 92 9.65 -0.76 11.10
N LYS A 93 10.18 0.04 12.02
CA LYS A 93 9.45 1.16 12.62
C LYS A 93 8.93 2.14 11.56
N VAL A 94 9.81 2.61 10.66
CA VAL A 94 9.41 3.61 9.65
C VAL A 94 8.52 3.00 8.58
N MET A 95 8.72 1.74 8.18
CA MET A 95 7.90 1.08 7.16
C MET A 95 6.48 0.80 7.66
N VAL A 96 6.34 0.28 8.88
CA VAL A 96 5.04 0.07 9.52
C VAL A 96 4.34 1.39 9.78
N GLY A 97 5.08 2.41 10.25
CA GLY A 97 4.56 3.77 10.46
C GLY A 97 4.04 4.40 9.17
N LEU A 98 4.80 4.30 8.07
CA LEU A 98 4.36 4.78 6.75
C LEU A 98 3.08 4.07 6.29
N PHE A 99 3.06 2.73 6.35
CA PHE A 99 1.88 1.95 5.98
C PHE A 99 0.65 2.38 6.78
N SER A 100 0.79 2.49 8.10
CA SER A 100 -0.29 2.91 9.01
C SER A 100 -0.79 4.31 8.71
N SER A 101 0.12 5.26 8.49
CA SER A 101 -0.21 6.66 8.13
C SER A 101 -0.94 6.75 6.79
N LEU A 102 -0.45 6.07 5.77
CA LEU A 102 -1.09 6.04 4.44
C LEU A 102 -2.46 5.37 4.48
N PHE A 103 -2.63 4.33 5.29
CA PHE A 103 -3.92 3.67 5.51
C PHE A 103 -4.95 4.65 6.08
N GLU A 104 -4.58 5.45 7.09
CA GLU A 104 -5.48 6.44 7.69
C GLU A 104 -5.79 7.63 6.75
N GLN A 105 -4.82 8.02 5.92
CA GLN A 105 -5.00 9.11 4.95
C GLN A 105 -5.86 8.71 3.76
N ASN A 106 -5.83 7.43 3.34
CA ASN A 106 -6.48 6.93 2.14
C ASN A 106 -7.17 5.58 2.40
N PRO A 107 -8.17 5.52 3.28
CA PRO A 107 -8.78 4.25 3.70
C PRO A 107 -9.43 3.48 2.53
N ASP A 108 -10.06 4.17 1.59
CA ASP A 108 -10.71 3.54 0.44
C ASP A 108 -9.69 2.88 -0.49
N MET A 109 -8.55 3.55 -0.73
CA MET A 109 -7.47 3.00 -1.54
C MET A 109 -6.87 1.75 -0.87
N PHE A 110 -6.60 1.79 0.45
CA PHE A 110 -6.07 0.62 1.15
C PHE A 110 -7.08 -0.51 1.25
N ARG A 111 -8.37 -0.20 1.50
CA ARG A 111 -9.43 -1.19 1.45
C ARG A 111 -9.49 -1.87 0.08
N PHE A 112 -9.43 -1.10 -1.00
CA PHE A 112 -9.38 -1.63 -2.35
C PHE A 112 -8.16 -2.54 -2.54
N LEU A 113 -6.93 -2.08 -2.25
CA LEU A 113 -5.71 -2.87 -2.40
C LEU A 113 -5.79 -4.20 -1.65
N LEU A 114 -6.21 -4.19 -0.39
CA LEU A 114 -6.30 -5.38 0.46
C LEU A 114 -7.32 -6.39 -0.06
N LEU A 115 -8.44 -5.92 -0.62
CA LEU A 115 -9.51 -6.80 -1.09
C LEU A 115 -9.25 -7.38 -2.48
N VAL A 116 -8.53 -6.65 -3.37
CA VAL A 116 -8.31 -7.11 -4.75
C VAL A 116 -6.97 -7.78 -4.99
N GLN A 117 -6.00 -7.68 -4.07
CA GLN A 117 -4.62 -8.14 -4.26
C GLN A 117 -4.51 -9.58 -4.79
N HIS A 118 -5.29 -10.50 -4.24
CA HIS A 118 -5.20 -11.92 -4.63
C HIS A 118 -5.52 -12.15 -6.11
N GLY A 119 -6.46 -11.41 -6.68
CA GLY A 119 -6.79 -11.46 -8.10
C GLY A 119 -5.78 -10.74 -9.00
N GLN A 120 -5.02 -9.78 -8.47
CA GLN A 120 -4.11 -8.95 -9.25
C GLN A 120 -2.63 -9.38 -9.17
N LEU A 121 -2.23 -10.07 -8.10
CA LEU A 121 -0.83 -10.49 -7.90
C LEU A 121 -0.30 -11.40 -9.01
N SER A 122 -1.16 -12.18 -9.68
CA SER A 122 -0.77 -13.00 -10.83
C SER A 122 -0.32 -12.18 -12.05
N ARG A 123 -0.71 -10.91 -12.14
CA ARG A 123 -0.30 -9.97 -13.19
C ARG A 123 0.99 -9.22 -12.86
N VAL A 124 1.47 -9.34 -11.62
CA VAL A 124 2.73 -8.70 -11.19
C VAL A 124 3.90 -9.47 -11.79
N SER A 125 4.66 -8.80 -12.65
CA SER A 125 5.83 -9.40 -13.31
C SER A 125 7.07 -9.37 -12.40
N HIS A 126 8.04 -10.24 -12.70
CA HIS A 126 9.25 -10.39 -11.89
C HIS A 126 10.17 -9.16 -11.86
N ASP A 127 10.08 -8.28 -12.83
CA ASP A 127 10.85 -7.02 -12.91
C ASP A 127 10.24 -5.89 -12.07
N MET A 128 8.97 -5.99 -11.70
CA MET A 128 8.32 -4.99 -10.86
C MET A 128 8.90 -4.97 -9.43
N GLN A 129 9.29 -3.80 -8.97
CA GLN A 129 9.71 -3.59 -7.57
C GLN A 129 8.48 -3.46 -6.68
N THR A 130 8.15 -4.51 -5.94
CA THR A 130 6.95 -4.61 -5.12
C THR A 130 7.24 -4.41 -3.64
N PRO A 131 6.24 -4.08 -2.79
CA PRO A 131 6.42 -4.02 -1.34
C PRO A 131 7.02 -5.29 -0.75
N VAL A 132 6.62 -6.46 -1.27
CA VAL A 132 7.16 -7.76 -0.83
C VAL A 132 8.66 -7.84 -1.10
N LYS A 133 9.12 -7.43 -2.30
CA LYS A 133 10.55 -7.42 -2.63
C LYS A 133 11.36 -6.46 -1.77
N VAL A 134 10.80 -5.28 -1.48
CA VAL A 134 11.47 -4.30 -0.61
C VAL A 134 11.65 -4.89 0.79
N ILE A 135 10.59 -5.47 1.37
CA ILE A 135 10.66 -6.06 2.71
C ILE A 135 11.61 -7.25 2.73
N LYS A 136 11.57 -8.11 1.71
CA LYS A 136 12.48 -9.25 1.59
C LYS A 136 13.94 -8.82 1.55
N ALA A 137 14.29 -7.83 0.74
CA ALA A 137 15.65 -7.30 0.67
C ALA A 137 16.12 -6.74 2.03
N VAL A 138 15.24 -6.08 2.77
CA VAL A 138 15.52 -5.60 4.13
C VAL A 138 15.80 -6.75 5.09
N VAL A 139 14.99 -7.81 5.04
CA VAL A 139 15.16 -9.02 5.88
C VAL A 139 16.45 -9.75 5.52
N GLU A 140 16.73 -9.99 4.24
CA GLU A 140 17.96 -10.63 3.75
C GLU A 140 19.22 -9.86 4.21
N ALA A 141 19.19 -8.54 4.09
CA ALA A 141 20.28 -7.70 4.54
C ALA A 141 20.49 -7.77 6.06
N ALA A 142 19.41 -7.84 6.85
CA ALA A 142 19.49 -7.99 8.31
C ALA A 142 20.05 -9.35 8.74
N ILE A 143 19.67 -10.44 8.06
CA ILE A 143 20.26 -11.76 8.26
C ILE A 143 21.74 -11.75 7.93
N ALA A 144 22.13 -11.13 6.80
CA ALA A 144 23.52 -11.05 6.38
C ALA A 144 24.41 -10.25 7.34
N ARG A 145 23.83 -9.21 7.99
CA ARG A 145 24.53 -8.40 9.01
C ARG A 145 24.48 -9.02 10.42
N GLY A 146 23.79 -10.14 10.63
CA GLY A 146 23.64 -10.78 11.92
C GLY A 146 22.75 -10.01 12.92
N GLU A 147 21.88 -9.11 12.43
CA GLU A 147 20.91 -8.38 13.27
C GLU A 147 19.80 -9.29 13.77
N ILE A 148 19.49 -10.33 13.02
CA ILE A 148 18.54 -11.39 13.35
C ILE A 148 19.16 -12.77 13.04
N PRO A 149 18.68 -13.86 13.68
CA PRO A 149 19.18 -15.22 13.40
C PRO A 149 19.01 -15.62 11.94
N ARG A 150 19.87 -16.53 11.48
CA ARG A 150 19.72 -17.15 10.16
C ARG A 150 18.41 -17.90 10.06
N GLN A 151 17.61 -17.59 9.07
CA GLN A 151 16.30 -18.14 8.82
C GLN A 151 15.95 -18.02 7.34
N ASP A 152 14.85 -18.65 6.90
CA ASP A 152 14.33 -18.50 5.55
C ASP A 152 13.76 -17.08 5.38
N ALA A 153 14.35 -16.30 4.47
CA ALA A 153 13.95 -14.92 4.23
C ALA A 153 12.54 -14.80 3.62
N GLU A 154 12.08 -15.78 2.82
CA GLU A 154 10.71 -15.80 2.29
C GLU A 154 9.70 -15.98 3.43
N VAL A 155 9.94 -16.95 4.32
CA VAL A 155 9.08 -17.19 5.48
C VAL A 155 9.07 -15.99 6.41
N ALA A 156 10.23 -15.42 6.71
CA ALA A 156 10.37 -14.23 7.55
C ALA A 156 9.62 -13.02 6.96
N THR A 157 9.74 -12.81 5.64
CA THR A 157 9.00 -11.77 4.92
C THR A 157 7.49 -12.00 5.01
N ALA A 158 7.04 -13.23 4.78
CA ALA A 158 5.62 -13.59 4.87
C ALA A 158 5.06 -13.38 6.28
N MET A 159 5.84 -13.66 7.32
CA MET A 159 5.44 -13.42 8.73
C MET A 159 5.23 -11.92 8.99
N VAL A 160 6.19 -11.07 8.60
CA VAL A 160 6.08 -9.61 8.75
C VAL A 160 4.87 -9.07 7.97
N MET A 161 4.75 -9.46 6.70
CA MET A 161 3.62 -9.07 5.86
C MET A 161 2.29 -9.53 6.46
N GLY A 162 2.22 -10.79 6.90
CA GLY A 162 1.01 -11.35 7.50
C GLY A 162 0.56 -10.60 8.75
N MET A 163 1.47 -10.23 9.64
CA MET A 163 1.15 -9.45 10.82
C MET A 163 0.58 -8.07 10.46
N VAL A 164 1.25 -7.33 9.58
CA VAL A 164 0.85 -5.97 9.22
C VAL A 164 -0.46 -5.98 8.42
N LEU A 165 -0.55 -6.82 7.38
CA LEU A 165 -1.73 -6.89 6.53
C LEU A 165 -2.96 -7.44 7.26
N GLN A 166 -2.79 -8.44 8.14
CA GLN A 166 -3.93 -9.01 8.88
C GLN A 166 -4.51 -8.01 9.90
N VAL A 167 -3.68 -7.19 10.51
CA VAL A 167 -4.14 -6.09 11.38
C VAL A 167 -4.92 -5.05 10.56
N ALA A 168 -4.43 -4.68 9.38
CA ALA A 168 -5.13 -3.76 8.48
C ALA A 168 -6.46 -4.34 7.97
N VAL A 169 -6.50 -5.63 7.62
CA VAL A 169 -7.73 -6.34 7.25
C VAL A 169 -8.73 -6.33 8.41
N ALA A 170 -8.28 -6.61 9.64
CA ALA A 170 -9.14 -6.55 10.82
C ALA A 170 -9.72 -5.14 11.06
N LYS A 171 -8.93 -4.08 10.76
CA LYS A 171 -9.38 -2.68 10.77
C LYS A 171 -10.46 -2.43 9.72
N VAL A 172 -10.25 -2.89 8.47
CA VAL A 172 -11.24 -2.77 7.38
C VAL A 172 -12.58 -3.41 7.75
N TYR A 173 -12.55 -4.55 8.46
CA TYR A 173 -13.76 -5.23 8.93
C TYR A 173 -14.32 -4.69 10.26
N GLY A 174 -13.80 -3.57 10.76
CA GLY A 174 -14.29 -2.94 11.99
C GLY A 174 -13.99 -3.67 13.29
N ARG A 175 -13.11 -4.70 13.26
CA ARG A 175 -12.71 -5.46 14.46
C ARG A 175 -11.73 -4.69 15.34
N ILE A 176 -10.98 -3.77 14.75
CA ILE A 176 -10.04 -2.87 15.43
C ILE A 176 -10.56 -1.45 15.29
N ALA A 177 -10.98 -0.85 16.41
CA ALA A 177 -11.50 0.53 16.43
C ALA A 177 -10.36 1.57 16.42
N ARG A 178 -9.26 1.29 17.13
CA ARG A 178 -8.11 2.20 17.27
C ARG A 178 -7.50 2.53 15.90
N PRO A 179 -7.02 3.78 15.69
CA PRO A 179 -6.19 4.13 14.54
C PRO A 179 -4.95 3.22 14.43
N LEU A 180 -4.56 2.85 13.20
CA LEU A 180 -3.35 2.04 12.99
C LEU A 180 -2.08 2.78 13.42
N GLY A 181 -2.06 4.10 13.30
CA GLY A 181 -0.95 4.93 13.76
C GLY A 181 -0.66 4.79 15.26
N GLU A 182 -1.71 4.59 16.08
CA GLU A 182 -1.55 4.40 17.53
C GLU A 182 -0.96 3.03 17.93
N ILE A 183 -1.05 2.05 17.05
CA ILE A 183 -0.53 0.69 17.28
C ILE A 183 0.68 0.37 16.40
N ALA A 184 1.15 1.32 15.61
CA ALA A 184 2.23 1.10 14.65
C ALA A 184 3.54 0.69 15.32
N ASP A 185 3.90 1.32 16.44
CA ASP A 185 5.12 0.97 17.20
C ASP A 185 5.02 -0.43 17.83
N ASP A 186 3.87 -0.79 18.40
CA ASP A 186 3.61 -2.12 18.93
C ASP A 186 3.70 -3.19 17.84
N LEU A 187 3.14 -2.89 16.66
CA LEU A 187 3.16 -3.78 15.51
C LEU A 187 4.57 -3.96 14.96
N ALA A 188 5.34 -2.88 14.84
CA ALA A 188 6.74 -2.95 14.45
C ALA A 188 7.59 -3.75 15.46
N ALA A 189 7.34 -3.56 16.75
CA ALA A 189 7.99 -4.33 17.81
C ALA A 189 7.59 -5.82 17.75
N ALA A 190 6.35 -6.14 17.40
CA ALA A 190 5.91 -7.53 17.20
C ALA A 190 6.63 -8.17 16.01
N CYS A 191 6.76 -7.46 14.89
CA CYS A 191 7.51 -7.90 13.71
C CYS A 191 8.98 -8.19 14.08
N TRP A 192 9.62 -7.27 14.79
CA TRP A 192 10.99 -7.46 15.27
C TRP A 192 11.17 -8.73 16.12
N ARG A 193 10.30 -8.94 17.10
CA ARG A 193 10.34 -10.15 17.95
C ARG A 193 10.11 -11.44 17.16
N ALA A 194 9.18 -11.42 16.22
CA ALA A 194 8.89 -12.57 15.37
C ALA A 194 10.08 -12.97 14.49
N LEU A 195 10.91 -12.01 14.10
CA LEU A 195 12.15 -12.25 13.36
C LEU A 195 13.31 -12.70 14.26
N GLY A 196 13.10 -12.88 15.56
CA GLY A 196 14.13 -13.28 16.52
C GLY A 196 14.98 -12.11 17.05
N GLY A 197 14.52 -10.89 16.89
CA GLY A 197 15.15 -9.71 17.47
C GLY A 197 15.09 -9.72 19.00
N GLN A 198 16.20 -9.35 19.66
CA GLN A 198 16.26 -9.26 21.11
C GLN A 198 15.57 -8.00 21.62
N ALA A 199 15.32 -7.91 22.95
CA ALA A 199 14.44 -6.96 23.60
C ALA A 199 14.32 -5.57 22.93
N TRP A 200 13.08 -5.23 22.58
CA TRP A 200 12.69 -3.89 22.12
C TRP A 200 12.62 -2.98 23.34
N ALA A 201 13.65 -2.17 23.58
CA ALA A 201 13.53 -1.11 24.57
C ALA A 201 12.53 -0.07 24.04
N VAL A 202 11.47 0.17 24.76
CA VAL A 202 10.56 1.30 24.51
C VAL A 202 11.32 2.53 24.99
N ASP A 203 11.74 3.39 24.05
CA ASP A 203 12.27 4.69 24.42
C ASP A 203 11.12 5.47 25.07
N GLY A 204 11.27 5.75 26.38
CA GLY A 204 10.30 6.46 27.20
C GLY A 204 10.15 7.94 26.81
#